data_0a783ed0edfe291e56c35411e5e06403
#
_entry.id   0a783ed0edfe291e56c35411e5e06403
#
_cell.length_a   1.000
_cell.length_b   1.000
_cell.length_c   1.000
_cell.angle_alpha   90.00
_cell.angle_beta   90.00
_cell.angle_gamma   90.00
#
_symmetry.space_group_name_H-M   'P 1'
#
loop_
_entity.id
_entity.type
_entity.pdbx_description
1 polymer ?
#
loop_
_entity_poly.entity_id
_entity_poly.type
_entity_poly.pdbx_seq_one_letter_code
_entity_poly.pdbx_strand_id
1 'polypeptide(L)'
;MKARGLSVPIVSVSEQGASVYSASEVAREEFPDLDVSLRGALSIGRRLQDPLAELVKIDPKSIGVGQYQHDVDQGLLKKKLGEVIDSCVNVVGVGANSASAQLLEHVSGVGVALAKKIVDHRNANGPF
;
A
#
# COMPACT_ATOMS: atom_id res chain seq x y z
N MET A 1 20.98 18.49 -7.58
CA MET A 1 21.44 18.75 -6.19
C MET A 1 22.96 18.68 -6.00
N LYS A 2 23.74 18.93 -7.04
CA LYS A 2 25.23 18.97 -6.93
C LYS A 2 25.80 20.25 -6.31
N ALA A 3 25.00 21.29 -6.12
CA ALA A 3 25.51 22.62 -5.74
C ALA A 3 25.91 22.79 -4.26
N ARG A 4 25.73 21.77 -3.39
CA ARG A 4 26.09 21.83 -1.96
C ARG A 4 26.98 20.68 -1.48
N GLY A 5 27.68 19.98 -2.39
CA GLY A 5 28.56 18.88 -2.01
C GLY A 5 27.87 17.63 -1.43
N LEU A 6 26.54 17.56 -1.49
CA LEU A 6 25.76 16.43 -1.03
C LEU A 6 25.62 15.40 -2.16
N SER A 7 26.17 14.21 -1.97
CA SER A 7 25.95 13.04 -2.83
C SER A 7 24.69 12.31 -2.36
N VAL A 8 23.52 12.75 -2.84
CA VAL A 8 22.25 12.06 -2.53
C VAL A 8 21.84 11.25 -3.75
N PRO A 9 21.55 9.94 -3.61
CA PRO A 9 21.07 9.13 -4.71
C PRO A 9 19.68 9.62 -5.17
N ILE A 10 19.45 9.60 -6.48
CA ILE A 10 18.15 9.90 -7.08
C ILE A 10 17.57 8.59 -7.59
N VAL A 11 16.37 8.25 -7.14
CA VAL A 11 15.67 7.03 -7.53
C VAL A 11 14.31 7.39 -8.12
N SER A 12 13.99 6.81 -9.28
CA SER A 12 12.66 6.94 -9.88
C SER A 12 11.71 5.95 -9.24
N VAL A 13 10.52 6.42 -8.87
CA VAL A 13 9.45 5.60 -8.28
C VAL A 13 8.18 5.80 -9.10
N SER A 14 7.46 4.71 -9.38
CA SER A 14 6.18 4.79 -10.10
C SER A 14 5.14 5.54 -9.27
N GLU A 15 4.42 6.47 -9.93
CA GLU A 15 3.30 7.20 -9.31
C GLU A 15 1.93 6.56 -9.61
N GLN A 16 1.88 5.46 -10.34
CA GLN A 16 0.61 4.81 -10.72
C GLN A 16 -0.28 4.57 -9.51
N GLY A 17 -1.55 4.98 -9.61
CA GLY A 17 -2.54 4.85 -8.54
C GLY A 17 -2.34 5.79 -7.33
N ALA A 18 -1.31 6.65 -7.30
CA ALA A 18 -1.09 7.56 -6.17
C ALA A 18 -2.22 8.58 -5.99
N SER A 19 -2.83 9.05 -7.07
CA SER A 19 -3.99 9.94 -7.04
C SER A 19 -5.23 9.23 -6.49
N VAL A 20 -5.42 7.95 -6.82
CA VAL A 20 -6.52 7.13 -6.28
C VAL A 20 -6.34 6.94 -4.78
N TYR A 21 -5.13 6.58 -4.33
CA TYR A 21 -4.82 6.49 -2.90
C TYR A 21 -5.07 7.81 -2.18
N SER A 22 -4.54 8.92 -2.69
CA SER A 22 -4.61 10.22 -2.00
C SER A 22 -6.04 10.71 -1.72
N ALA A 23 -7.00 10.31 -2.56
CA ALA A 23 -8.41 10.61 -2.40
C ALA A 23 -9.18 9.55 -1.58
N SER A 24 -8.56 8.43 -1.24
CA SER A 24 -9.18 7.30 -0.54
C SER A 24 -9.47 7.60 0.93
N GLU A 25 -10.34 6.79 1.52
CA GLU A 25 -10.62 6.80 2.95
C GLU A 25 -9.38 6.43 3.76
N VAL A 26 -8.64 5.43 3.32
CA VAL A 26 -7.38 5.00 3.94
C VAL A 26 -6.39 6.17 4.07
N ALA A 27 -6.24 6.97 3.01
CA ALA A 27 -5.34 8.12 3.05
C ALA A 27 -5.84 9.24 3.99
N ARG A 28 -7.16 9.39 4.13
CA ARG A 28 -7.75 10.34 5.09
C ARG A 28 -7.54 9.90 6.54
N GLU A 29 -7.65 8.61 6.80
CA GLU A 29 -7.39 8.04 8.12
C GLU A 29 -5.92 8.15 8.51
N GLU A 30 -5.01 7.86 7.57
CA GLU A 30 -3.56 7.95 7.81
C GLU A 30 -3.06 9.38 7.98
N PHE A 31 -3.65 10.32 7.25
CA PHE A 31 -3.21 11.72 7.20
C PHE A 31 -4.40 12.68 7.18
N PRO A 32 -5.15 12.80 8.27
CA PRO A 32 -6.37 13.63 8.33
C PRO A 32 -6.07 15.12 8.03
N ASP A 33 -4.93 15.61 8.48
CA ASP A 33 -4.55 17.03 8.42
C ASP A 33 -3.80 17.43 7.14
N LEU A 34 -3.52 16.47 6.25
CA LEU A 34 -2.81 16.75 5.01
C LEU A 34 -3.76 16.86 3.82
N ASP A 35 -3.42 17.73 2.88
CA ASP A 35 -4.15 17.82 1.62
C ASP A 35 -3.87 16.60 0.71
N VAL A 36 -4.68 16.45 -0.34
CA VAL A 36 -4.62 15.34 -1.30
C VAL A 36 -3.24 15.25 -1.98
N SER A 37 -2.64 16.38 -2.32
CA SER A 37 -1.34 16.43 -3.00
C SER A 37 -0.22 15.89 -2.10
N LEU A 38 -0.21 16.30 -0.84
CA LEU A 38 0.78 15.84 0.14
C LEU A 38 0.60 14.36 0.47
N ARG A 39 -0.63 13.87 0.59
CA ARG A 39 -0.91 12.42 0.78
C ARG A 39 -0.34 11.60 -0.38
N GLY A 40 -0.54 12.06 -1.62
CA GLY A 40 0.02 11.41 -2.81
C GLY A 40 1.54 11.40 -2.82
N ALA A 41 2.18 12.52 -2.50
CA ALA A 41 3.63 12.65 -2.46
C ALA A 41 4.25 11.73 -1.38
N LEU A 42 3.63 11.64 -0.20
CA LEU A 42 4.08 10.74 0.86
C LEU A 42 3.97 9.27 0.45
N SER A 43 2.86 8.88 -0.18
CA SER A 43 2.69 7.51 -0.69
C SER A 43 3.77 7.14 -1.71
N ILE A 44 4.08 8.03 -2.67
CA ILE A 44 5.15 7.81 -3.64
C ILE A 44 6.50 7.65 -2.94
N GLY A 45 6.81 8.49 -1.96
CA GLY A 45 8.04 8.39 -1.17
C GLY A 45 8.15 7.07 -0.39
N ARG A 46 7.05 6.62 0.21
CA ARG A 46 6.99 5.35 0.96
C ARG A 46 7.13 4.11 0.07
N ARG A 47 6.74 4.19 -1.21
CA ARG A 47 6.95 3.08 -2.16
C ARG A 47 8.42 2.74 -2.36
N LEU A 48 9.33 3.68 -2.17
CA LEU A 48 10.76 3.40 -2.19
C LEU A 48 11.20 2.58 -0.98
N GLN A 49 10.56 2.80 0.18
CA GLN A 49 10.88 2.11 1.43
C GLN A 49 10.26 0.71 1.49
N ASP A 50 8.96 0.62 1.19
CA ASP A 50 8.19 -0.62 1.18
C ASP A 50 7.08 -0.54 0.12
N PRO A 51 7.36 -0.96 -1.13
CA PRO A 51 6.39 -0.88 -2.23
C PRO A 51 5.15 -1.72 -1.97
N LEU A 52 5.28 -2.88 -1.35
CA LEU A 52 4.15 -3.78 -1.10
C LEU A 52 3.18 -3.18 -0.07
N ALA A 53 3.69 -2.63 1.03
CA ALA A 53 2.89 -1.97 2.06
C ALA A 53 2.06 -0.80 1.53
N GLU A 54 2.56 -0.07 0.53
CA GLU A 54 1.84 1.03 -0.08
C GLU A 54 0.87 0.59 -1.18
N LEU A 55 1.28 -0.35 -2.03
CA LEU A 55 0.48 -0.78 -3.18
C LEU A 55 -0.77 -1.57 -2.77
N VAL A 56 -0.74 -2.31 -1.68
CA VAL A 56 -1.94 -3.03 -1.17
C VAL A 56 -3.08 -2.10 -0.73
N LYS A 57 -2.80 -0.83 -0.48
CA LYS A 57 -3.81 0.20 -0.15
C LYS A 57 -4.61 0.68 -1.35
N ILE A 58 -4.23 0.27 -2.56
CA ILE A 58 -4.84 0.71 -3.82
C ILE A 58 -5.52 -0.49 -4.46
N ASP A 59 -6.74 -0.29 -4.99
CA ASP A 59 -7.39 -1.33 -5.80
C ASP A 59 -6.45 -1.69 -6.98
N PRO A 60 -6.04 -2.96 -7.12
CA PRO A 60 -5.11 -3.37 -8.17
C PRO A 60 -5.56 -3.00 -9.59
N LYS A 61 -6.87 -2.89 -9.82
CA LYS A 61 -7.44 -2.45 -11.10
C LYS A 61 -7.17 -0.97 -11.41
N SER A 62 -6.85 -0.18 -10.41
CA SER A 62 -6.47 1.24 -10.56
C SER A 62 -5.00 1.42 -10.95
N ILE A 63 -4.25 0.33 -10.99
CA ILE A 63 -2.88 0.27 -11.48
C ILE A 63 -2.89 -0.42 -12.83
N GLY A 64 -2.09 0.03 -13.79
CA GLY A 64 -1.96 -0.63 -15.09
C GLY A 64 -1.32 -2.01 -14.94
N VAL A 65 -2.11 -3.08 -15.07
CA VAL A 65 -1.66 -4.48 -14.96
C VAL A 65 -1.50 -5.17 -16.30
N GLY A 66 -2.09 -4.62 -17.37
CA GLY A 66 -1.96 -5.17 -18.71
C GLY A 66 -2.67 -4.36 -19.78
N GLN A 67 -2.21 -4.47 -21.03
CA GLN A 67 -2.77 -3.76 -22.17
C GLN A 67 -4.26 -4.07 -22.39
N TYR A 68 -4.66 -5.31 -22.18
CA TYR A 68 -6.04 -5.80 -22.39
C TYR A 68 -6.84 -5.95 -21.09
N GLN A 69 -6.46 -5.25 -20.03
CA GLN A 69 -7.11 -5.38 -18.73
C GLN A 69 -8.61 -5.06 -18.77
N HIS A 70 -9.06 -4.19 -19.67
CA HIS A 70 -10.47 -3.81 -19.82
C HIS A 70 -11.28 -4.81 -20.68
N ASP A 71 -10.62 -5.70 -21.42
CA ASP A 71 -11.24 -6.64 -22.34
C ASP A 71 -11.55 -8.00 -21.70
N VAL A 72 -11.10 -8.22 -20.45
CA VAL A 72 -11.34 -9.45 -19.70
C VAL A 72 -12.46 -9.27 -18.67
N ASP A 73 -13.01 -10.38 -18.15
CA ASP A 73 -13.97 -10.34 -17.06
C ASP A 73 -13.38 -9.64 -15.82
N GLN A 74 -14.02 -8.53 -15.41
CA GLN A 74 -13.50 -7.68 -14.33
C GLN A 74 -13.59 -8.33 -12.95
N GLY A 75 -14.57 -9.21 -12.73
CA GLY A 75 -14.73 -9.96 -11.49
C GLY A 75 -13.64 -11.00 -11.32
N LEU A 76 -13.36 -11.74 -12.39
CA LEU A 76 -12.30 -12.74 -12.43
C LEU A 76 -10.91 -12.08 -12.32
N LEU A 77 -10.72 -10.96 -13.01
CA LEU A 77 -9.46 -10.18 -12.91
C LEU A 77 -9.20 -9.74 -11.47
N LYS A 78 -10.20 -9.14 -10.81
CA LYS A 78 -10.08 -8.72 -9.41
C LYS A 78 -9.73 -9.87 -8.48
N LYS A 79 -10.40 -11.02 -8.65
CA LYS A 79 -10.12 -12.23 -7.86
C LYS A 79 -8.68 -12.70 -8.05
N LYS A 80 -8.23 -12.80 -9.31
CA LYS A 80 -6.86 -13.26 -9.62
C LYS A 80 -5.78 -12.29 -9.13
N LEU A 81 -6.00 -11.00 -9.23
CA LEU A 81 -5.08 -10.00 -8.67
C LEU A 81 -5.01 -10.10 -7.13
N GLY A 82 -6.14 -10.33 -6.45
CA GLY A 82 -6.17 -10.60 -5.02
C GLY A 82 -5.34 -11.82 -4.63
N GLU A 83 -5.52 -12.96 -5.32
CA GLU A 83 -4.74 -14.19 -5.10
C GLU A 83 -3.22 -13.96 -5.27
N VAL A 84 -2.83 -13.14 -6.25
CA VAL A 84 -1.41 -12.79 -6.48
C VAL A 84 -0.87 -11.93 -5.33
N ILE A 85 -1.63 -10.93 -4.88
CA ILE A 85 -1.24 -10.08 -3.75
C ILE A 85 -1.07 -10.92 -2.49
N ASP A 86 -2.04 -11.78 -2.16
CA ASP A 86 -1.97 -12.67 -1.00
C ASP A 86 -0.72 -13.57 -1.07
N SER A 87 -0.43 -14.12 -2.25
CA SER A 87 0.77 -14.93 -2.47
C SER A 87 2.05 -14.12 -2.24
N CYS A 88 2.15 -12.93 -2.79
CA CYS A 88 3.31 -12.05 -2.61
C CYS A 88 3.51 -11.66 -1.14
N VAL A 89 2.46 -11.27 -0.45
CA VAL A 89 2.50 -10.88 0.96
C VAL A 89 2.98 -12.05 1.83
N ASN A 90 2.48 -13.26 1.59
CA ASN A 90 2.86 -14.43 2.38
C ASN A 90 4.28 -14.92 2.09
N VAL A 91 4.80 -14.71 0.88
CA VAL A 91 6.19 -15.01 0.54
C VAL A 91 7.17 -14.02 1.17
N VAL A 92 6.86 -12.74 1.13
CA VAL A 92 7.71 -11.68 1.69
C VAL A 92 7.66 -11.67 3.22
N GLY A 93 6.50 -11.99 3.78
CA GLY A 93 6.24 -11.85 5.22
C GLY A 93 5.92 -10.42 5.64
N VAL A 94 5.32 -10.28 6.80
CA VAL A 94 4.81 -9.00 7.30
C VAL A 94 5.17 -8.82 8.77
N GLY A 95 5.71 -7.65 9.12
CA GLY A 95 6.01 -7.31 10.51
C GLY A 95 4.75 -6.87 11.27
N ALA A 96 4.34 -7.62 12.28
CA ALA A 96 3.15 -7.32 13.08
C ALA A 96 3.19 -5.93 13.74
N ASN A 97 4.38 -5.44 14.06
CA ASN A 97 4.58 -4.16 14.73
C ASN A 97 4.58 -2.95 13.80
N SER A 98 4.75 -3.12 12.50
CA SER A 98 4.89 -2.02 11.54
C SER A 98 3.82 -1.99 10.46
N ALA A 99 3.21 -3.14 10.15
CA ALA A 99 2.26 -3.26 9.05
C ALA A 99 0.95 -2.50 9.30
N SER A 100 0.36 -1.97 8.22
CA SER A 100 -1.01 -1.44 8.23
C SER A 100 -2.04 -2.56 8.31
N ALA A 101 -3.28 -2.23 8.67
CA ALA A 101 -4.38 -3.20 8.65
C ALA A 101 -4.57 -3.77 7.24
N GLN A 102 -4.46 -2.93 6.20
CA GLN A 102 -4.57 -3.32 4.79
C GLN A 102 -3.52 -4.35 4.37
N LEU A 103 -2.30 -4.25 4.89
CA LEU A 103 -1.26 -5.23 4.60
C LEU A 103 -1.48 -6.53 5.39
N LEU A 104 -1.88 -6.42 6.65
CA LEU A 104 -2.13 -7.58 7.52
C LEU A 104 -3.28 -8.46 7.02
N GLU A 105 -4.32 -7.89 6.41
CA GLU A 105 -5.48 -8.66 5.92
C GLU A 105 -5.13 -9.66 4.81
N HIS A 106 -4.00 -9.45 4.10
CA HIS A 106 -3.48 -10.37 3.08
C HIS A 106 -2.66 -11.54 3.66
N VAL A 107 -2.38 -11.52 4.96
CA VAL A 107 -1.67 -12.63 5.62
C VAL A 107 -2.61 -13.80 5.81
N SER A 108 -2.18 -15.01 5.45
CA SER A 108 -2.98 -16.23 5.60
C SER A 108 -3.48 -16.41 7.02
N GLY A 109 -4.78 -16.55 7.19
CA GLY A 109 -5.44 -16.67 8.49
C GLY A 109 -5.74 -15.33 9.19
N VAL A 110 -5.33 -14.20 8.62
CA VAL A 110 -5.62 -12.86 9.15
C VAL A 110 -6.65 -12.18 8.23
N GLY A 111 -7.90 -12.20 8.62
CA GLY A 111 -8.93 -11.44 7.89
C GLY A 111 -9.03 -10.00 8.39
N VAL A 112 -9.84 -9.18 7.71
CA VAL A 112 -10.04 -7.75 7.99
C VAL A 112 -10.27 -7.45 9.48
N ALA A 113 -11.15 -8.22 10.14
CA ALA A 113 -11.48 -8.02 11.55
C ALA A 113 -10.29 -8.27 12.49
N LEU A 114 -9.47 -9.29 12.21
CA LEU A 114 -8.29 -9.60 13.01
C LEU A 114 -7.16 -8.60 12.74
N ALA A 115 -6.94 -8.21 11.49
CA ALA A 115 -5.97 -7.20 11.10
C ALA A 115 -6.22 -5.88 11.87
N LYS A 116 -7.48 -5.43 11.93
CA LYS A 116 -7.86 -4.24 12.68
C LYS A 116 -7.55 -4.41 14.18
N LYS A 117 -7.93 -5.53 14.78
CA LYS A 117 -7.65 -5.80 16.21
C LYS A 117 -6.16 -5.80 16.54
N ILE A 118 -5.32 -6.32 15.64
CA ILE A 118 -3.86 -6.30 15.80
C ILE A 118 -3.36 -4.86 15.85
N VAL A 119 -3.80 -4.02 14.92
CA VAL A 119 -3.41 -2.61 14.86
C VAL A 119 -3.93 -1.84 16.09
N ASP A 120 -5.19 -2.03 16.45
CA ASP A 120 -5.81 -1.37 17.62
C ASP A 120 -5.06 -1.76 18.92
N HIS A 121 -4.76 -3.05 19.08
CA HIS A 121 -4.02 -3.55 20.24
C HIS A 121 -2.62 -2.92 20.33
N ARG A 122 -1.89 -2.91 19.23
CA ARG A 122 -0.55 -2.31 19.13
C ARG A 122 -0.57 -0.82 19.45
N ASN A 123 -1.57 -0.09 18.95
CA ASN A 123 -1.70 1.35 19.20
C ASN A 123 -2.04 1.66 20.67
N ALA A 124 -2.78 0.78 21.32
CA ALA A 124 -3.19 0.96 22.71
C ALA A 124 -2.14 0.49 23.73
N ASN A 125 -1.40 -0.59 23.44
CA ASN A 125 -0.54 -1.29 24.40
C ASN A 125 0.95 -1.24 24.03
N GLY A 126 1.30 -0.73 22.85
CA GLY A 126 2.65 -0.77 22.33
C GLY A 126 2.95 -2.03 21.48
N PRO A 127 4.19 -2.19 21.03
CA PRO A 127 4.59 -3.31 20.18
C PRO A 127 4.47 -4.66 20.90
N PHE A 128 4.25 -5.70 20.11
CA PHE A 128 4.23 -7.09 20.58
C PHE A 128 5.62 -7.55 21.01
#